data_13407c332b28ea477fe03813a1522688
#
_entry.id   13407c332b28ea477fe03813a1522688
#
_cell.length_a   1.000
_cell.length_b   1.000
_cell.length_c   1.000
_cell.angle_alpha   90.00
_cell.angle_beta   90.00
_cell.angle_gamma   90.00
#
_symmetry.space_group_name_H-M   'P 1'
#
loop_
_entity.id
_entity.type
_entity.pdbx_description
1 polymer ?
#
loop_
_entity_poly.entity_id
_entity_poly.type
_entity_poly.pdbx_seq_one_letter_code
_entity_poly.pdbx_strand_id
1 'polypeptide(L)'
;SCKNDAGINGHEGKNRKGDAMVEGEAVVLNIGEAELIQVDNNPQYNTAEWLFRVEKPGRWDVWLSSLTIDTTQLHFAENVIITAGETKLEKKPVSDRVVTDDKSFSGPWYRADTHMGSVFFSKPGEYQVQVISDKVEPHSTDLSQLSIDKHTLINSVILKPKFN
;
A
#
# COMPACT_ATOMS: atom_id res chain seq x y z
N SER A 1 16.62 0.34 16.88
CA SER A 1 16.55 0.29 16.31
C SER A 1 16.66 0.13 16.13
N CYS A 2 16.75 0.11 16.17
CA CYS A 2 16.61 -0.04 15.58
C CYS A 2 16.71 -0.26 15.52
N LYS A 3 16.32 0.17 15.71
CA LYS A 3 16.16 -0.13 15.31
C LYS A 3 16.16 -0.23 15.10
N ASN A 4 16.13 -0.33 15.53
CA ASN A 4 15.85 -0.61 15.01
C ASN A 4 15.88 -0.67 15.15
N ASP A 5 15.74 -0.48 15.47
CA ASP A 5 15.52 -0.69 15.27
C ASP A 5 15.54 -0.57 15.26
N ALA A 6 15.28 -0.27 15.75
CA ALA A 6 15.08 -0.21 15.29
C ALA A 6 14.77 -0.03 15.31
N GLY A 7 14.62 -0.13 15.83
CA GLY A 7 14.10 0.04 15.20
C GLY A 7 13.73 0.11 15.49
N ILE A 8 13.46 -0.02 15.60
CA ILE A 8 12.89 -0.11 15.33
C ILE A 8 12.93 -0.22 15.81
N ASN A 9 12.99 -0.32 16.12
CA ASN A 9 12.82 -0.53 16.07
C ASN A 9 12.83 -0.77 16.35
N GLY A 10 12.99 -1.01 16.93
CA GLY A 10 12.81 -1.24 16.66
C GLY A 10 12.57 -1.82 16.93
N HIS A 11 12.30 -2.16 16.85
CA HIS A 11 11.88 -2.82 16.68
C HIS A 11 12.11 -3.74 16.81
N GLU A 12 12.58 -3.95 17.58
CA GLU A 12 12.63 -4.98 17.29
C GLU A 12 11.89 -5.74 16.86
N GLY A 13 12.25 -5.74 16.51
CA GLY A 13 11.15 -5.84 15.94
C GLY A 13 10.82 -6.87 15.05
N LYS A 14 9.80 -7.52 15.36
CA LYS A 14 9.22 -8.47 14.45
C LYS A 14 8.00 -7.88 13.82
N ASN A 15 7.83 -8.11 12.53
CA ASN A 15 6.59 -7.74 11.85
C ASN A 15 5.51 -8.74 12.21
N ARG A 16 4.35 -8.22 12.60
CA ARG A 16 3.14 -8.99 12.78
C ARG A 16 2.25 -8.76 11.58
N LYS A 17 1.23 -9.61 11.39
CA LYS A 17 0.28 -9.41 10.33
C LYS A 17 -0.35 -8.02 10.46
N GLY A 18 -0.31 -7.24 9.40
CA GLY A 18 -0.81 -5.87 9.39
C GLY A 18 0.19 -4.83 9.84
N ASP A 19 1.34 -5.24 10.35
CA ASP A 19 2.38 -4.29 10.74
C ASP A 19 3.16 -3.83 9.51
N ALA A 20 3.65 -2.59 9.59
CA ALA A 20 4.42 -2.00 8.50
C ALA A 20 5.84 -2.52 8.47
N MET A 21 6.38 -2.65 7.27
CA MET A 21 7.79 -2.92 7.04
C MET A 21 8.46 -1.60 6.66
N VAL A 22 9.49 -1.22 7.41
CA VAL A 22 10.19 0.05 7.17
C VAL A 22 11.19 -0.14 6.02
N GLU A 23 11.17 0.79 5.08
CA GLU A 23 12.11 0.83 3.96
C GLU A 23 12.67 2.23 3.89
N GLY A 24 13.89 2.41 4.47
CA GLY A 24 14.41 3.74 4.70
C GLY A 24 13.49 4.46 5.67
N GLU A 25 12.99 5.64 5.27
CA GLU A 25 12.00 6.36 6.06
C GLU A 25 10.57 6.06 5.61
N ALA A 26 10.41 5.43 4.46
CA ALA A 26 9.11 5.06 3.94
C ALA A 26 8.62 3.79 4.62
N VAL A 27 7.32 3.67 4.78
CA VAL A 27 6.69 2.50 5.35
C VAL A 27 5.84 1.85 4.27
N VAL A 28 6.06 0.57 4.01
CA VAL A 28 5.36 -0.16 2.96
C VAL A 28 4.37 -1.11 3.60
N LEU A 29 3.10 -0.91 3.29
CA LEU A 29 2.01 -1.75 3.77
C LEU A 29 1.62 -2.70 2.65
N ASN A 30 2.07 -3.94 2.73
CA ASN A 30 1.88 -4.91 1.65
C ASN A 30 0.55 -5.63 1.76
N ILE A 31 -0.08 -5.90 0.63
CA ILE A 31 -1.33 -6.67 0.59
C ILE A 31 -1.15 -8.04 1.25
N GLY A 32 0.00 -8.66 1.09
CA GLY A 32 0.27 -9.97 1.68
C GLY A 32 0.23 -10.00 3.19
N GLU A 33 0.33 -8.84 3.84
CA GLU A 33 0.32 -8.73 5.29
C GLU A 33 -0.92 -8.04 5.83
N ALA A 34 -1.87 -7.74 4.96
CA ALA A 34 -3.09 -7.06 5.35
C ALA A 34 -4.13 -8.05 5.86
N GLU A 35 -5.05 -7.54 6.67
CA GLU A 35 -6.33 -8.22 6.87
C GLU A 35 -7.20 -7.90 5.67
N LEU A 36 -7.67 -8.93 4.99
CA LEU A 36 -8.49 -8.74 3.78
C LEU A 36 -9.94 -9.02 4.09
N ILE A 37 -10.79 -8.12 3.63
CA ILE A 37 -12.24 -8.25 3.73
C ILE A 37 -12.76 -8.26 2.29
N GLN A 38 -13.29 -9.40 1.87
CA GLN A 38 -13.79 -9.54 0.50
C GLN A 38 -15.30 -9.63 0.53
N VAL A 39 -15.95 -8.86 -0.36
CA VAL A 39 -17.40 -8.78 -0.45
C VAL A 39 -17.82 -9.41 -1.77
N ASP A 40 -18.34 -10.63 -1.71
CA ASP A 40 -18.54 -11.47 -2.88
C ASP A 40 -19.41 -10.83 -3.97
N ASN A 41 -20.51 -10.16 -3.57
CA ASN A 41 -21.44 -9.58 -4.53
C ASN A 41 -21.14 -8.12 -4.86
N ASN A 42 -20.16 -7.53 -4.17
CA ASN A 42 -19.82 -6.12 -4.34
C ASN A 42 -18.31 -5.95 -4.18
N PRO A 43 -17.51 -6.44 -5.16
CA PRO A 43 -16.04 -6.42 -5.01
C PRO A 43 -15.47 -5.01 -4.92
N GLN A 44 -16.23 -3.98 -5.33
CA GLN A 44 -15.78 -2.61 -5.16
C GLN A 44 -15.60 -2.22 -3.68
N TYR A 45 -16.15 -3.01 -2.75
CA TYR A 45 -15.99 -2.80 -1.32
C TYR A 45 -14.91 -3.71 -0.71
N ASN A 46 -14.20 -4.48 -1.50
CA ASN A 46 -13.07 -5.24 -0.98
C ASN A 46 -12.09 -4.31 -0.31
N THR A 47 -11.61 -4.72 0.85
CA THR A 47 -10.80 -3.86 1.71
C THR A 47 -9.57 -4.60 2.20
N ALA A 48 -8.46 -3.91 2.25
CA ALA A 48 -7.26 -4.37 2.94
C ALA A 48 -6.99 -3.41 4.09
N GLU A 49 -6.64 -3.95 5.25
CA GLU A 49 -6.45 -3.16 6.46
C GLU A 49 -5.10 -3.47 7.09
N TRP A 50 -4.48 -2.45 7.63
CA TRP A 50 -3.24 -2.54 8.39
C TRP A 50 -3.32 -1.64 9.62
N LEU A 51 -2.52 -1.96 10.63
CA LEU A 51 -2.23 -1.02 11.71
C LEU A 51 -0.91 -0.33 11.39
N PHE A 52 -0.90 0.98 11.49
CA PHE A 52 0.26 1.80 11.21
C PHE A 52 0.62 2.58 12.47
N ARG A 53 1.85 2.39 12.95
CA ARG A 53 2.32 3.08 14.15
C ARG A 53 3.05 4.34 13.76
N VAL A 54 2.59 5.48 14.30
CA VAL A 54 3.21 6.77 14.11
C VAL A 54 3.97 7.11 15.39
N GLU A 55 5.27 7.30 15.26
CA GLU A 55 6.11 7.68 16.41
C GLU A 55 6.22 9.19 16.51
N LYS A 56 6.35 9.88 15.39
CA LYS A 56 6.44 11.34 15.34
C LYS A 56 5.25 11.90 14.61
N PRO A 57 4.52 12.83 15.23
CA PRO A 57 3.45 13.54 14.49
C PRO A 57 4.02 14.24 13.26
N GLY A 58 3.18 14.39 12.27
CA GLY A 58 3.60 15.07 11.05
C GLY A 58 2.77 14.68 9.87
N ARG A 59 3.21 15.18 8.72
CA ARG A 59 2.55 14.94 7.45
C ARG A 59 3.25 13.80 6.71
N TRP A 60 2.45 12.95 6.08
CA TRP A 60 2.94 11.82 5.31
C TRP A 60 2.32 11.86 3.93
N ASP A 61 3.12 11.63 2.89
CA ASP A 61 2.60 11.36 1.56
C ASP A 61 2.12 9.93 1.50
N VAL A 62 0.99 9.73 0.81
CA VAL A 62 0.39 8.41 0.63
C VAL A 62 0.45 8.06 -0.83
N TRP A 63 1.11 6.96 -1.13
CA TRP A 63 1.24 6.42 -2.47
C TRP A 63 0.54 5.07 -2.55
N LEU A 64 -0.12 4.83 -3.66
CA LEU A 64 -0.66 3.51 -3.96
C LEU A 64 0.27 2.85 -4.95
N SER A 65 0.76 1.67 -4.61
CA SER A 65 1.60 0.88 -5.51
C SER A 65 0.76 -0.21 -6.13
N SER A 66 0.73 -0.26 -7.46
CA SER A 66 -0.03 -1.25 -8.21
C SER A 66 0.89 -2.12 -9.03
N LEU A 67 0.48 -3.36 -9.25
CA LEU A 67 1.11 -4.24 -10.22
C LEU A 67 0.31 -4.15 -11.51
N THR A 68 0.99 -3.96 -12.62
CA THR A 68 0.33 -3.85 -13.91
C THR A 68 1.17 -4.52 -15.00
N ILE A 69 0.51 -5.00 -16.03
CA ILE A 69 1.18 -5.48 -17.23
C ILE A 69 1.15 -4.43 -18.34
N ASP A 70 0.34 -3.38 -18.15
CA ASP A 70 0.23 -2.28 -19.11
C ASP A 70 0.94 -1.06 -18.53
N THR A 71 2.09 -0.71 -19.11
CA THR A 71 2.89 0.41 -18.60
C THR A 71 2.38 1.76 -19.08
N THR A 72 1.40 1.78 -19.98
CA THR A 72 0.88 3.04 -20.52
C THR A 72 -0.27 3.59 -19.69
N GLN A 73 -1.04 2.71 -19.03
CA GLN A 73 -2.15 3.14 -18.18
C GLN A 73 -2.49 2.06 -17.17
N LEU A 74 -3.05 2.48 -16.05
CA LEU A 74 -3.60 1.57 -15.05
C LEU A 74 -5.07 1.30 -15.37
N HIS A 75 -5.50 0.08 -15.08
CA HIS A 75 -6.85 -0.37 -15.39
C HIS A 75 -7.72 -0.37 -14.15
N PHE A 76 -8.07 0.83 -13.69
CA PHE A 76 -9.02 1.02 -12.59
C PHE A 76 -10.31 1.59 -13.16
N ALA A 77 -11.41 0.88 -12.95
CA ALA A 77 -12.73 1.37 -13.38
C ALA A 77 -13.26 2.44 -12.42
N GLU A 78 -12.94 2.30 -11.14
CA GLU A 78 -13.49 3.15 -10.08
C GLU A 78 -12.37 3.83 -9.31
N ASN A 79 -12.74 4.85 -8.53
CA ASN A 79 -11.81 5.48 -7.61
C ASN A 79 -11.36 4.45 -6.56
N VAL A 80 -10.12 4.59 -6.11
CA VAL A 80 -9.61 3.87 -4.96
C VAL A 80 -9.73 4.78 -3.75
N ILE A 81 -10.20 4.24 -2.65
CA ILE A 81 -10.34 4.96 -1.39
C ILE A 81 -9.26 4.46 -0.45
N ILE A 82 -8.51 5.39 0.14
CA ILE A 82 -7.56 5.07 1.19
C ILE A 82 -7.95 5.89 2.41
N THR A 83 -8.13 5.22 3.54
CA THR A 83 -8.38 5.90 4.81
C THR A 83 -7.17 5.68 5.71
N ALA A 84 -6.78 6.73 6.43
CA ALA A 84 -5.71 6.67 7.41
C ALA A 84 -6.17 7.49 8.60
N GLY A 85 -6.49 6.80 9.69
CA GLY A 85 -7.17 7.45 10.80
C GLY A 85 -8.51 8.02 10.34
N GLU A 86 -8.69 9.33 10.48
CA GLU A 86 -9.93 9.98 10.07
C GLU A 86 -9.82 10.63 8.69
N THR A 87 -8.68 10.55 8.04
CA THR A 87 -8.48 11.13 6.72
C THR A 87 -8.90 10.14 5.65
N LYS A 88 -9.65 10.63 4.67
CA LYS A 88 -10.07 9.84 3.52
C LYS A 88 -9.49 10.45 2.27
N LEU A 89 -8.78 9.64 1.49
CA LEU A 89 -8.25 10.02 0.19
C LEU A 89 -9.00 9.19 -0.85
N GLU A 90 -9.42 9.84 -1.92
CA GLU A 90 -10.18 9.14 -2.97
C GLU A 90 -9.75 9.68 -4.32
N LYS A 91 -9.33 8.79 -5.20
CA LYS A 91 -8.80 9.17 -6.49
C LYS A 91 -8.79 7.96 -7.42
N LYS A 92 -8.99 8.21 -8.71
CA LYS A 92 -8.77 7.16 -9.71
C LYS A 92 -7.27 7.10 -9.98
N PRO A 93 -6.64 5.94 -9.73
CA PRO A 93 -5.18 5.88 -9.85
C PRO A 93 -4.70 6.07 -11.28
N VAL A 94 -3.58 6.79 -11.38
CA VAL A 94 -2.85 6.98 -12.63
C VAL A 94 -1.40 6.60 -12.38
N SER A 95 -0.68 6.31 -13.46
CA SER A 95 0.71 5.93 -13.35
C SER A 95 1.58 7.18 -13.26
N ASP A 96 1.80 7.66 -12.04
CA ASP A 96 2.67 8.80 -11.81
C ASP A 96 4.15 8.41 -11.94
N ARG A 97 4.44 7.16 -11.58
CA ARG A 97 5.81 6.64 -11.68
C ARG A 97 5.76 5.15 -11.98
N VAL A 98 6.45 4.74 -13.04
CA VAL A 98 6.62 3.32 -13.38
C VAL A 98 7.97 2.87 -12.87
N VAL A 99 7.99 1.77 -12.12
CA VAL A 99 9.21 1.18 -11.57
C VAL A 99 9.44 -0.14 -12.27
N THR A 100 10.48 -0.21 -13.10
CA THR A 100 10.78 -1.39 -13.90
C THR A 100 11.91 -2.23 -13.35
N ASP A 101 12.64 -1.69 -12.36
CA ASP A 101 13.82 -2.34 -11.81
C ASP A 101 13.57 -2.97 -10.44
N ASP A 102 12.32 -3.11 -10.04
CA ASP A 102 11.99 -3.76 -8.78
C ASP A 102 12.12 -5.27 -8.96
N LYS A 103 13.14 -5.83 -8.29
CA LYS A 103 13.47 -7.25 -8.43
C LYS A 103 12.49 -8.18 -7.72
N SER A 104 11.57 -7.60 -6.94
CA SER A 104 10.50 -8.38 -6.30
C SER A 104 9.50 -8.90 -7.32
N PHE A 105 9.52 -8.34 -8.52
CA PHE A 105 8.55 -8.69 -9.56
C PHE A 105 9.26 -9.11 -10.83
N SER A 106 8.67 -10.07 -11.52
CA SER A 106 9.18 -10.52 -12.80
C SER A 106 8.15 -10.25 -13.89
N GLY A 107 8.63 -10.09 -15.12
CA GLY A 107 7.75 -9.85 -16.25
C GLY A 107 6.70 -10.93 -16.37
N PRO A 108 5.53 -10.62 -16.90
CA PRO A 108 5.21 -9.34 -17.53
C PRO A 108 4.78 -8.21 -16.59
N TRP A 109 4.95 -8.38 -15.29
CA TRP A 109 4.46 -7.45 -14.28
C TRP A 109 5.45 -6.32 -14.00
N TYR A 110 4.93 -5.11 -13.85
CA TYR A 110 5.67 -3.92 -13.44
C TYR A 110 4.96 -3.29 -12.25
N ARG A 111 5.69 -2.44 -11.53
CA ARG A 111 5.10 -1.65 -10.46
C ARG A 111 4.83 -0.25 -10.98
N ALA A 112 3.63 0.25 -10.72
CA ALA A 112 3.26 1.61 -11.05
C ALA A 112 2.70 2.26 -9.79
N ASP A 113 3.27 3.41 -9.44
CA ASP A 113 2.92 4.11 -8.22
C ASP A 113 2.11 5.36 -8.53
N THR A 114 1.06 5.59 -7.73
CA THR A 114 0.18 6.76 -7.82
C THR A 114 0.28 7.56 -6.54
N HIS A 115 0.49 8.86 -6.66
CA HIS A 115 0.43 9.74 -5.50
C HIS A 115 -1.05 10.00 -5.17
N MET A 116 -1.51 9.49 -4.04
CA MET A 116 -2.93 9.56 -3.66
C MET A 116 -3.26 10.82 -2.89
N GLY A 117 -2.29 11.40 -2.20
CA GLY A 117 -2.49 12.59 -1.39
C GLY A 117 -1.59 12.56 -0.17
N SER A 118 -1.99 13.28 0.87
CA SER A 118 -1.23 13.29 2.11
C SER A 118 -2.17 13.21 3.30
N VAL A 119 -1.62 12.76 4.43
CA VAL A 119 -2.34 12.64 5.68
C VAL A 119 -1.49 13.28 6.77
N PHE A 120 -2.15 13.93 7.72
CA PHE A 120 -1.49 14.52 8.87
C PHE A 120 -1.88 13.76 10.13
N PHE A 121 -0.88 13.23 10.84
CA PHE A 121 -1.11 12.60 12.14
C PHE A 121 -0.65 13.57 13.20
N SER A 122 -1.60 14.05 14.02
CA SER A 122 -1.31 15.06 15.02
C SER A 122 -0.72 14.47 16.31
N LYS A 123 -0.87 13.18 16.50
CA LYS A 123 -0.42 12.51 17.72
C LYS A 123 0.26 11.19 17.40
N PRO A 124 1.26 10.80 18.19
CA PRO A 124 1.79 9.43 18.09
C PRO A 124 0.70 8.42 18.43
N GLY A 125 0.82 7.23 17.92
CA GLY A 125 -0.11 6.15 18.22
C GLY A 125 -0.28 5.19 17.07
N GLU A 126 -1.23 4.29 17.23
CA GLU A 126 -1.58 3.35 16.17
C GLU A 126 -2.81 3.85 15.44
N TYR A 127 -2.73 3.78 14.11
CA TYR A 127 -3.81 4.21 13.23
C TYR A 127 -4.15 3.07 12.30
N GLN A 128 -5.44 2.93 12.00
CA GLN A 128 -5.88 1.97 11.01
C GLN A 128 -5.73 2.61 9.63
N VAL A 129 -5.11 1.87 8.72
CA VAL A 129 -5.01 2.27 7.31
C VAL A 129 -5.78 1.24 6.50
N GLN A 130 -6.66 1.71 5.62
CA GLN A 130 -7.46 0.84 4.75
C GLN A 130 -7.32 1.28 3.31
N VAL A 131 -7.34 0.31 2.41
CA VAL A 131 -7.52 0.58 0.98
C VAL A 131 -8.76 -0.20 0.53
N ILE A 132 -9.63 0.47 -0.20
CA ILE A 132 -10.91 -0.08 -0.64
C ILE A 132 -10.98 -0.01 -2.16
N SER A 133 -11.07 -1.16 -2.81
CA SER A 133 -11.08 -1.25 -4.27
C SER A 133 -11.41 -2.68 -4.69
N ASP A 134 -12.02 -2.83 -5.86
CA ASP A 134 -12.21 -4.16 -6.47
C ASP A 134 -10.89 -4.80 -6.88
N LYS A 135 -9.79 -4.04 -6.86
CA LYS A 135 -8.45 -4.56 -7.15
C LYS A 135 -7.72 -5.06 -5.90
N VAL A 136 -8.41 -5.09 -4.76
CA VAL A 136 -7.89 -5.73 -3.54
C VAL A 136 -8.23 -7.19 -3.62
N GLU A 137 -7.20 -8.02 -3.82
CA GLU A 137 -7.34 -9.47 -3.92
C GLU A 137 -6.16 -10.13 -3.24
N PRO A 138 -6.38 -11.29 -2.62
CA PRO A 138 -5.24 -12.06 -2.12
C PRO A 138 -4.41 -12.52 -3.31
N HIS A 139 -3.11 -12.34 -3.22
CA HIS A 139 -2.21 -12.87 -4.23
C HIS A 139 -0.93 -13.34 -3.57
N SER A 140 -0.38 -14.40 -4.16
CA SER A 140 0.88 -14.95 -3.73
C SER A 140 2.02 -14.01 -4.12
N THR A 141 3.15 -14.12 -3.43
CA THR A 141 4.38 -13.45 -3.86
C THR A 141 4.89 -14.04 -5.18
N ASP A 142 4.41 -15.22 -5.56
CA ASP A 142 4.75 -15.83 -6.84
C ASP A 142 3.80 -15.28 -7.91
N LEU A 143 4.29 -14.28 -8.63
CA LEU A 143 3.49 -13.60 -9.65
C LEU A 143 3.11 -14.50 -10.83
N SER A 144 3.78 -15.65 -10.98
CA SER A 144 3.41 -16.58 -12.05
C SER A 144 2.03 -17.18 -11.85
N GLN A 145 1.51 -17.09 -10.63
CA GLN A 145 0.17 -17.58 -10.30
C GLN A 145 -0.93 -16.55 -10.59
N LEU A 146 -0.56 -15.31 -10.91
CA LEU A 146 -1.55 -14.27 -11.18
C LEU A 146 -2.09 -14.41 -12.58
N SER A 147 -3.40 -14.20 -12.71
CA SER A 147 -4.06 -14.23 -14.01
C SER A 147 -3.69 -13.01 -14.84
N ILE A 148 -3.24 -13.23 -16.07
CA ILE A 148 -2.90 -12.15 -16.98
C ILE A 148 -4.16 -11.35 -17.37
N ASP A 149 -5.34 -11.94 -17.25
CA ASP A 149 -6.59 -11.24 -17.54
C ASP A 149 -6.83 -10.09 -16.56
N LYS A 150 -6.17 -10.12 -15.40
CA LYS A 150 -6.26 -9.02 -14.43
C LYS A 150 -5.07 -8.10 -14.64
N HIS A 151 -5.26 -7.11 -15.48
CA HIS A 151 -4.19 -6.23 -15.91
C HIS A 151 -3.60 -5.36 -14.80
N THR A 152 -4.34 -5.16 -13.70
CA THR A 152 -3.90 -4.30 -12.60
C THR A 152 -4.38 -4.88 -11.28
N LEU A 153 -3.49 -4.93 -10.31
CA LEU A 153 -3.81 -5.35 -8.93
C LEU A 153 -3.12 -4.39 -7.97
N ILE A 154 -3.74 -4.17 -6.82
CA ILE A 154 -3.11 -3.38 -5.77
C ILE A 154 -2.05 -4.22 -5.08
N ASN A 155 -0.86 -3.66 -4.94
CA ASN A 155 0.30 -4.32 -4.34
C ASN A 155 0.54 -3.85 -2.91
N SER A 156 0.55 -2.53 -2.69
CA SER A 156 0.85 -1.97 -1.38
C SER A 156 0.41 -0.52 -1.30
N VAL A 157 0.35 -0.03 -0.06
CA VAL A 157 0.21 1.40 0.24
C VAL A 157 1.54 1.82 0.86
N ILE A 158 2.11 2.91 0.35
CA ILE A 158 3.41 3.40 0.81
C ILE A 158 3.20 4.76 1.45
N LEU A 159 3.66 4.89 2.71
CA LEU A 159 3.58 6.14 3.43
C LEU A 159 4.99 6.70 3.57
N LYS A 160 5.19 7.93 3.10
CA LYS A 160 6.48 8.60 3.14
C LYS A 160 6.38 9.84 4.01
N PRO A 161 7.17 9.94 5.08
CA PRO A 161 7.09 11.12 5.94
C PRO A 161 7.59 12.35 5.18
N LYS A 162 6.90 13.46 5.40
CA LYS A 162 7.32 14.75 4.87
C LYS A 162 7.83 15.59 6.02
N PHE A 163 9.14 15.62 6.17
CA PHE A 163 9.77 16.46 7.16
C PHE A 163 10.25 17.73 6.46
N ASN A 164 9.96 18.84 7.07
CA ASN A 164 10.47 20.13 6.59
C ASN A 164 11.62 20.58 7.46
#